data_08eb6a71ae7a0761b7a4a7f66a7af7a2
#
_entry.id   08eb6a71ae7a0761b7a4a7f66a7af7a2
#
_cell.length_a   1.000
_cell.length_b   1.000
_cell.length_c   1.000
_cell.angle_alpha   90.00
_cell.angle_beta   90.00
_cell.angle_gamma   90.00
#
_symmetry.space_group_name_H-M   'P 1'
#
loop_
_entity.id
_entity.type
_entity.pdbx_description
1 polymer ?
#
loop_
_entity_poly.entity_id
_entity_poly.type
_entity_poly.pdbx_seq_one_letter_code
_entity_poly.pdbx_strand_id
1 'polypeptide(L)'
;MTIIRDNDAPRFGDDGVSVTGLASPSRGCASISAWRVVLEPGAASPEHTLTSDEAFVALRGTAHVELDGEAHDLGAGDCLVVAPERPFRIRNDGAEPFEAVCCMAAGGQAVVAGQGAFVPPWAA
;
A
#
# COMPACT_ATOMS: atom_id res chain seq x y z
N MET A 1 15.59 16.17 10.78
CA MET A 1 14.70 16.61 9.69
C MET A 1 15.31 16.20 8.35
N THR A 2 14.51 15.64 7.47
CA THR A 2 15.03 15.10 6.22
C THR A 2 14.05 15.28 5.06
N ILE A 3 14.57 15.27 3.84
CA ILE A 3 13.75 15.25 2.61
C ILE A 3 14.12 14.01 1.84
N ILE A 4 13.15 13.15 1.57
CA ILE A 4 13.32 11.98 0.73
C ILE A 4 13.00 12.41 -0.71
N ARG A 5 14.03 12.46 -1.56
CA ARG A 5 13.85 12.82 -2.97
C ARG A 5 13.37 11.59 -3.75
N ASP A 6 12.47 11.80 -4.69
CA ASP A 6 11.93 10.71 -5.50
C ASP A 6 13.04 9.91 -6.20
N ASN A 7 14.06 10.58 -6.72
CA ASN A 7 15.18 9.92 -7.41
C ASN A 7 16.03 9.04 -6.50
N ASP A 8 16.04 9.32 -5.20
CA ASP A 8 16.86 8.60 -4.22
C ASP A 8 16.04 7.58 -3.42
N ALA A 9 14.72 7.64 -3.54
CA ALA A 9 13.83 6.75 -2.80
C ALA A 9 13.95 5.31 -3.34
N PRO A 10 13.99 4.30 -2.45
CA PRO A 10 14.10 2.91 -2.90
C PRO A 10 12.85 2.44 -3.62
N ARG A 11 13.04 1.57 -4.60
CA ARG A 11 11.98 0.96 -5.39
C ARG A 11 11.85 -0.51 -5.07
N PHE A 12 10.61 -0.98 -5.00
CA PHE A 12 10.25 -2.37 -4.70
C PHE A 12 9.12 -2.81 -5.62
N GLY A 13 8.84 -4.10 -5.62
CA GLY A 13 7.69 -4.66 -6.31
C GLY A 13 8.05 -5.44 -7.56
N ASP A 14 7.07 -6.16 -8.08
CA ASP A 14 7.14 -6.98 -9.29
C ASP A 14 5.72 -7.20 -9.83
N ASP A 15 5.60 -7.91 -10.96
CA ASP A 15 4.31 -8.32 -11.54
C ASP A 15 3.30 -7.17 -11.69
N GLY A 16 3.77 -6.02 -12.17
CA GLY A 16 2.92 -4.85 -12.40
C GLY A 16 2.65 -4.01 -11.15
N VAL A 17 3.27 -4.35 -10.02
CA VAL A 17 3.20 -3.57 -8.79
C VAL A 17 4.52 -2.85 -8.59
N SER A 18 4.50 -1.53 -8.49
CA SER A 18 5.67 -0.70 -8.19
C SER A 18 5.45 0.05 -6.89
N VAL A 19 6.40 -0.03 -5.98
CA VAL A 19 6.34 0.66 -4.70
C VAL A 19 7.57 1.55 -4.55
N THR A 20 7.34 2.81 -4.19
CA THR A 20 8.40 3.76 -3.84
C THR A 20 8.35 4.00 -2.34
N GLY A 21 9.40 3.60 -1.63
CA GLY A 21 9.50 3.84 -0.18
C GLY A 21 9.80 5.31 0.10
N LEU A 22 8.94 5.96 0.87
CA LEU A 22 9.07 7.36 1.25
C LEU A 22 9.52 7.45 2.71
N ALA A 23 8.63 7.79 3.63
CA ALA A 23 8.97 7.85 5.05
C ALA A 23 8.99 6.45 5.67
N SER A 24 9.94 6.20 6.54
CA SER A 24 9.99 4.99 7.37
C SER A 24 11.07 5.12 8.44
N PRO A 25 11.13 4.22 9.42
CA PRO A 25 12.22 4.25 10.42
C PRO A 25 13.61 4.28 9.81
N SER A 26 13.88 3.48 8.78
CA SER A 26 15.19 3.46 8.13
C SER A 26 15.51 4.73 7.34
N ARG A 27 14.52 5.58 7.10
CA ARG A 27 14.66 6.83 6.35
C ARG A 27 14.31 8.07 7.17
N GLY A 28 14.45 7.96 8.50
CA GLY A 28 14.38 9.11 9.39
C GLY A 28 13.01 9.46 9.95
N CYS A 29 12.02 8.57 9.82
CA CYS A 29 10.68 8.79 10.39
C CYS A 29 10.34 7.72 11.42
N ALA A 30 10.43 8.06 12.70
CA ALA A 30 10.33 7.08 13.78
C ALA A 30 8.92 6.49 13.97
N SER A 31 7.86 7.24 13.62
CA SER A 31 6.50 6.89 14.01
C SER A 31 5.58 6.52 12.86
N ILE A 32 5.93 6.87 11.63
CA ILE A 32 5.07 6.70 10.46
C ILE A 32 5.88 6.08 9.33
N SER A 33 5.25 5.16 8.60
CA SER A 33 5.71 4.69 7.31
C SER A 33 4.76 5.18 6.23
N ALA A 34 5.31 5.67 5.12
CA ALA A 34 4.54 6.12 3.96
C ALA A 34 5.25 5.67 2.68
N TRP A 35 4.46 5.30 1.69
CA TRP A 35 4.99 4.86 0.40
C TRP A 35 3.99 5.18 -0.71
N ARG A 36 4.46 5.17 -1.94
CA ARG A 36 3.62 5.31 -3.12
C ARG A 36 3.56 3.97 -3.82
N VAL A 37 2.36 3.55 -4.20
CA VAL A 37 2.14 2.32 -4.97
C VAL A 37 1.52 2.67 -6.32
N VAL A 38 1.99 1.99 -7.37
CA VAL A 38 1.38 2.01 -8.69
C VAL A 38 1.03 0.59 -9.06
N LEU A 39 -0.24 0.37 -9.42
CA LEU A 39 -0.73 -0.89 -9.97
C LEU A 39 -0.97 -0.71 -11.46
N GLU A 40 -0.23 -1.44 -12.28
CA GLU A 40 -0.51 -1.51 -13.71
C GLU A 40 -1.82 -2.25 -13.97
N PRO A 41 -2.47 -2.05 -15.13
CA PRO A 41 -3.67 -2.83 -15.47
C PRO A 41 -3.43 -4.32 -15.31
N GLY A 42 -4.33 -5.00 -14.61
CA GLY A 42 -4.24 -6.43 -14.29
C GLY A 42 -3.47 -6.78 -13.02
N ALA A 43 -2.76 -5.84 -12.41
CA ALA A 43 -2.01 -6.10 -11.17
C ALA A 43 -2.95 -6.19 -9.97
N ALA A 44 -2.58 -7.03 -9.00
CA ALA A 44 -3.37 -7.23 -7.79
C ALA A 44 -2.44 -7.56 -6.61
N SER A 45 -2.88 -7.19 -5.41
CA SER A 45 -2.29 -7.70 -4.18
C SER A 45 -2.89 -9.07 -3.83
N PRO A 46 -2.19 -9.91 -3.07
CA PRO A 46 -2.85 -11.05 -2.44
C PRO A 46 -3.85 -10.57 -1.40
N GLU A 47 -4.80 -11.42 -1.02
CA GLU A 47 -5.62 -11.16 0.15
C GLU A 47 -4.73 -11.21 1.40
N HIS A 48 -4.83 -10.21 2.25
CA HIS A 48 -4.01 -10.13 3.45
C HIS A 48 -4.70 -9.29 4.53
N THR A 49 -4.16 -9.37 5.73
CA THR A 49 -4.55 -8.54 6.86
C THR A 49 -3.37 -7.72 7.34
N LEU A 50 -3.64 -6.75 8.17
CA LEU A 50 -2.63 -5.87 8.75
C LEU A 50 -2.72 -5.92 10.27
N THR A 51 -1.64 -5.57 10.95
CA THR A 51 -1.61 -5.49 12.43
C THR A 51 -1.93 -4.09 12.94
N SER A 52 -2.00 -3.09 12.05
CA SER A 52 -2.36 -1.70 12.37
C SER A 52 -3.18 -1.11 11.24
N ASP A 53 -3.79 0.05 11.48
CA ASP A 53 -4.50 0.75 10.42
C ASP A 53 -3.58 1.11 9.26
N GLU A 54 -4.10 1.04 8.04
CA GLU A 54 -3.44 1.55 6.85
C GLU A 54 -4.42 2.43 6.07
N ALA A 55 -3.95 3.56 5.59
CA ALA A 55 -4.71 4.44 4.71
C ALA A 55 -4.10 4.43 3.31
N PHE A 56 -4.96 4.35 2.29
CA PHE A 56 -4.61 4.48 0.88
C PHE A 56 -5.29 5.71 0.33
N VAL A 57 -4.53 6.71 -0.05
CA VAL A 57 -5.07 7.91 -0.69
C VAL A 57 -4.87 7.77 -2.20
N ALA A 58 -5.97 7.56 -2.93
CA ALA A 58 -5.91 7.39 -4.37
C ALA A 58 -5.58 8.71 -5.06
N LEU A 59 -4.59 8.69 -5.95
CA LEU A 59 -4.14 9.89 -6.68
C LEU A 59 -4.61 9.88 -8.14
N ARG A 60 -4.64 8.71 -8.78
CA ARG A 60 -5.11 8.56 -10.16
C ARG A 60 -5.57 7.15 -10.44
N GLY A 61 -6.39 7.00 -11.47
CA GLY A 61 -6.95 5.71 -11.85
C GLY A 61 -8.05 5.26 -10.92
N THR A 62 -8.45 4.00 -11.06
CA THR A 62 -9.47 3.36 -10.22
C THR A 62 -9.00 1.97 -9.86
N ALA A 63 -9.13 1.61 -8.58
CA ALA A 63 -8.87 0.26 -8.12
C ALA A 63 -10.17 -0.39 -7.65
N HIS A 64 -10.23 -1.72 -7.78
CA HIS A 64 -11.26 -2.54 -7.19
C HIS A 64 -10.75 -3.08 -5.86
N VAL A 65 -11.52 -2.90 -4.80
CA VAL A 65 -11.14 -3.32 -3.45
C VAL A 65 -12.16 -4.31 -2.93
N GLU A 66 -11.70 -5.44 -2.43
CA GLU A 66 -12.51 -6.37 -1.64
C GLU A 66 -12.11 -6.20 -0.18
N LEU A 67 -13.06 -5.76 0.64
CA LEU A 67 -12.86 -5.49 2.07
C LEU A 67 -13.88 -6.32 2.84
N ASP A 68 -13.42 -7.31 3.61
CA ASP A 68 -14.29 -8.26 4.30
C ASP A 68 -15.29 -8.96 3.36
N GLY A 69 -14.90 -9.25 2.14
CA GLY A 69 -15.75 -9.86 1.13
C GLY A 69 -16.70 -8.90 0.43
N GLU A 70 -16.72 -7.62 0.77
CA GLU A 70 -17.50 -6.60 0.08
C GLU A 70 -16.66 -5.89 -0.98
N ALA A 71 -17.27 -5.69 -2.16
CA ALA A 71 -16.61 -5.05 -3.28
C ALA A 71 -16.85 -3.54 -3.27
N HIS A 72 -15.78 -2.78 -3.49
CA HIS A 72 -15.81 -1.31 -3.59
C HIS A 72 -14.90 -0.85 -4.71
N ASP A 73 -15.24 0.29 -5.31
CA ASP A 73 -14.34 0.99 -6.23
C ASP A 73 -13.68 2.16 -5.51
N LEU A 74 -12.39 2.32 -5.72
CA LEU A 74 -11.58 3.40 -5.15
C LEU A 74 -11.04 4.25 -6.30
N GLY A 75 -11.55 5.47 -6.43
CA GLY A 75 -11.17 6.40 -7.48
C GLY A 75 -10.29 7.54 -6.96
N ALA A 76 -9.71 8.31 -7.89
CA ALA A 76 -8.84 9.43 -7.56
C ALA A 76 -9.50 10.39 -6.56
N GLY A 77 -8.79 10.73 -5.50
CA GLY A 77 -9.26 11.57 -4.41
C GLY A 77 -9.91 10.81 -3.26
N ASP A 78 -10.26 9.52 -3.45
CA ASP A 78 -10.82 8.71 -2.39
C ASP A 78 -9.73 8.22 -1.43
N CYS A 79 -10.12 7.93 -0.20
CA CYS A 79 -9.24 7.32 0.78
C CYS A 79 -9.86 6.02 1.30
N LEU A 80 -9.12 4.92 1.15
CA LEU A 80 -9.46 3.64 1.78
C LEU A 80 -8.77 3.58 3.13
N VAL A 81 -9.52 3.28 4.18
CA VAL A 81 -8.95 2.99 5.50
C VAL A 81 -9.20 1.53 5.83
N VAL A 82 -8.12 0.78 6.04
CA VAL A 82 -8.18 -0.63 6.40
C VAL A 82 -7.84 -0.76 7.88
N ALA A 83 -8.80 -1.26 8.66
CA ALA A 83 -8.59 -1.53 10.09
C ALA A 83 -7.75 -2.80 10.28
N PRO A 84 -7.10 -2.96 11.46
CA PRO A 84 -6.36 -4.19 11.76
C PRO A 84 -7.22 -5.44 11.65
N GLU A 85 -6.60 -6.52 11.17
CA GLU A 85 -7.18 -7.85 11.12
C GLU A 85 -8.38 -8.00 10.17
N ARG A 86 -8.64 -7.02 9.32
CA ARG A 86 -9.69 -7.07 8.30
C ARG A 86 -9.11 -7.55 6.97
N PRO A 87 -9.53 -8.70 6.43
CA PRO A 87 -8.99 -9.19 5.16
C PRO A 87 -9.38 -8.27 4.01
N PHE A 88 -8.39 -7.96 3.17
CA PHE A 88 -8.63 -7.12 1.99
C PHE A 88 -7.70 -7.50 0.84
N ARG A 89 -8.14 -7.12 -0.34
CA ARG A 89 -7.40 -7.27 -1.59
C ARG A 89 -7.66 -6.03 -2.44
N ILE A 90 -6.64 -5.56 -3.13
CA ILE A 90 -6.76 -4.45 -4.06
C ILE A 90 -6.22 -4.88 -5.42
N ARG A 91 -6.94 -4.51 -6.50
CA ARG A 91 -6.51 -4.83 -7.85
C ARG A 91 -6.90 -3.72 -8.83
N ASN A 92 -6.20 -3.66 -9.95
CA ASN A 92 -6.52 -2.75 -11.03
C ASN A 92 -7.16 -3.53 -12.19
N ASP A 93 -8.48 -3.42 -12.31
CA ASP A 93 -9.25 -4.02 -13.41
C ASP A 93 -9.45 -3.04 -14.59
N GLY A 94 -8.92 -1.83 -14.48
CA GLY A 94 -9.07 -0.79 -15.50
C GLY A 94 -8.03 -0.85 -16.60
N ALA A 95 -8.07 0.13 -17.49
CA ALA A 95 -7.14 0.26 -18.61
C ALA A 95 -5.97 1.19 -18.31
N GLU A 96 -6.05 1.97 -17.24
CA GLU A 96 -5.04 2.95 -16.84
C GLU A 96 -4.34 2.53 -15.54
N PRO A 97 -3.09 2.96 -15.29
CA PRO A 97 -2.45 2.73 -14.01
C PRO A 97 -3.26 3.32 -12.85
N PHE A 98 -3.25 2.63 -11.72
CA PHE A 98 -3.77 3.14 -10.46
C PHE A 98 -2.60 3.55 -9.57
N GLU A 99 -2.67 4.74 -8.98
CA GLU A 99 -1.63 5.23 -8.09
C GLU A 99 -2.24 5.70 -6.77
N ALA A 100 -1.59 5.35 -5.67
CA ALA A 100 -1.99 5.76 -4.34
C ALA A 100 -0.76 6.06 -3.47
N VAL A 101 -0.95 6.91 -2.47
CA VAL A 101 -0.01 7.06 -1.35
C VAL A 101 -0.61 6.34 -0.16
N CYS A 102 0.20 5.53 0.49
CA CYS A 102 -0.20 4.72 1.64
C CYS A 102 0.54 5.18 2.90
N CYS A 103 -0.15 5.10 4.02
CA CYS A 103 0.41 5.43 5.33
C CYS A 103 0.03 4.38 6.36
N MET A 104 0.97 4.08 7.24
CA MET A 104 0.78 3.11 8.33
C MET A 104 1.68 3.50 9.49
N ALA A 105 1.31 3.15 10.71
CA ALA A 105 2.22 3.31 11.84
C ALA A 105 3.51 2.53 11.60
N ALA A 106 4.65 3.10 11.97
CA ALA A 106 5.92 2.41 11.87
C ALA A 106 5.88 1.08 12.64
N GLY A 107 6.42 0.03 12.03
CA GLY A 107 6.38 -1.31 12.61
C GLY A 107 5.10 -2.09 12.34
N GLY A 108 4.11 -1.49 11.68
CA GLY A 108 2.93 -2.23 11.24
C GLY A 108 3.31 -3.38 10.30
N GLN A 109 2.61 -4.50 10.42
CA GLN A 109 2.95 -5.74 9.72
C GLN A 109 1.80 -6.17 8.81
N ALA A 110 2.17 -6.84 7.72
CA ALA A 110 1.23 -7.54 6.86
C ALA A 110 1.24 -9.03 7.19
N VAL A 111 0.09 -9.67 7.03
CA VAL A 111 -0.08 -11.11 7.23
C VAL A 111 -0.76 -11.69 6.00
N VAL A 112 -0.03 -12.55 5.29
CA VAL A 112 -0.53 -13.28 4.13
C VAL A 112 -0.68 -14.74 4.53
N ALA A 113 -1.75 -15.41 4.05
CA ALA A 113 -1.99 -16.82 4.37
C ALA A 113 -0.78 -17.70 4.04
N GLY A 114 -0.37 -18.54 5.00
CA GLY A 114 0.79 -19.41 4.86
C GLY A 114 2.13 -18.77 5.14
N GLN A 115 2.15 -17.50 5.54
CA GLN A 115 3.36 -16.76 5.88
C GLN A 115 3.23 -16.19 7.30
N GLY A 116 4.37 -15.95 7.95
CA GLY A 116 4.40 -15.20 9.21
C GLY A 116 4.14 -13.72 8.97
N ALA A 117 3.78 -12.99 10.03
CA ALA A 117 3.66 -11.55 9.96
C ALA A 117 5.04 -10.92 9.66
N PHE A 118 5.05 -9.88 8.82
CA PHE A 118 6.30 -9.20 8.43
C PHE A 118 6.06 -7.72 8.22
N VAL A 119 7.07 -6.90 8.47
CA VAL A 119 7.05 -5.49 8.08
C VAL A 119 7.37 -5.43 6.60
N PRO A 120 6.50 -4.84 5.77
CA PRO A 120 6.82 -4.69 4.35
C PRO A 120 8.16 -3.95 4.18
N PRO A 121 9.04 -4.38 3.25
CA PRO A 121 10.37 -3.76 3.13
C PRO A 121 10.32 -2.27 2.83
N TRP A 122 9.30 -1.79 2.13
CA TRP A 122 9.12 -0.36 1.86
C TRP A 122 8.69 0.44 3.09
N ALA A 123 8.20 -0.22 4.13
CA ALA A 123 7.72 0.40 5.36
C ALA A 123 8.72 0.28 6.54
N ALA A 124 9.80 -0.45 6.34
CA ALA A 124 10.77 -0.75 7.39
C ALA A 124 11.71 0.42 7.74
#